data_0f75e76594e4495d6230794be0297a33
#
_entry.id   0f75e76594e4495d6230794be0297a33
#
_cell.length_a   1.000
_cell.length_b   1.000
_cell.length_c   1.000
_cell.angle_alpha   90.00
_cell.angle_beta   90.00
_cell.angle_gamma   90.00
#
_symmetry.space_group_name_H-M   'P 1'
#
loop_
_entity.id
_entity.type
_entity.pdbx_description
1 polymer ?
#
loop_
_entity_poly.entity_id
_entity_poly.type
_entity_poly.pdbx_seq_one_letter_code
_entity_poly.pdbx_strand_id
1 'polypeptide(L)'
;LETDSKDIAYTRIDRTRKIPFTTLVRALGFSGDDEIVDIFGDSELVRNTIEKDIHKNPADSRTDEALKEIYERLRPGEPKTADSSRSLLVARFFDPRRYDLAAVGRYKVNKKLNIKTRLLGQTIAENLVDPETGEILVEAGTEMTRDVIDSIAEHLDGDLNKFVYTPNDYAVVTEPVVLQKFKVVAPNDPDRVVTIVGNANPDDKVRALTTADILAEMSYFLNLAEGIGKVD
;
A
#
# COMPACT_ATOMS: atom_id res chain seq x y z
N LEU A 1 11.14 2.98 4.21
CA LEU A 1 11.44 2.33 2.94
C LEU A 1 12.69 2.91 2.31
N GLU A 2 13.45 2.11 1.58
CA GLU A 2 14.66 2.52 0.87
C GLU A 2 14.84 1.68 -0.40
N THR A 3 15.48 2.21 -1.43
CA THR A 3 15.85 1.47 -2.64
C THR A 3 17.37 1.25 -2.69
N ASP A 4 17.80 0.24 -3.41
CA ASP A 4 19.22 0.01 -3.70
C ASP A 4 19.55 0.30 -5.17
N SER A 5 20.83 0.13 -5.52
CA SER A 5 21.33 0.38 -6.88
C SER A 5 20.83 -0.65 -7.93
N LYS A 6 20.06 -1.65 -7.52
CA LYS A 6 19.47 -2.68 -8.38
C LYS A 6 17.96 -2.52 -8.51
N ASP A 7 17.45 -1.36 -8.16
CA ASP A 7 16.01 -1.08 -8.13
C ASP A 7 15.19 -2.11 -7.36
N ILE A 8 15.67 -2.42 -6.14
CA ILE A 8 14.95 -3.27 -5.18
C ILE A 8 14.52 -2.39 -4.02
N ALA A 9 13.23 -2.44 -3.68
CA ALA A 9 12.67 -1.69 -2.58
C ALA A 9 12.67 -2.53 -1.28
N TYR A 10 13.19 -1.95 -0.23
CA TYR A 10 13.31 -2.56 1.08
C TYR A 10 12.56 -1.79 2.15
N THR A 11 12.10 -2.50 3.16
CA THR A 11 11.59 -1.93 4.40
C THR A 11 12.48 -2.29 5.58
N ARG A 12 12.46 -1.43 6.62
CA ARG A 12 13.04 -1.71 7.94
C ARG A 12 11.96 -1.55 8.99
N ILE A 13 11.93 -2.50 9.90
CA ILE A 13 11.08 -2.44 11.06
C ILE A 13 11.99 -2.23 12.28
N ASP A 14 11.78 -1.15 13.04
CA ASP A 14 12.55 -0.84 14.26
C ASP A 14 14.09 -0.87 14.11
N ARG A 15 14.64 -0.26 13.10
CA ARG A 15 16.09 -0.20 12.85
C ARG A 15 16.75 -1.57 12.63
N THR A 16 15.98 -2.60 12.29
CA THR A 16 16.51 -3.93 11.97
C THR A 16 17.17 -3.96 10.60
N ARG A 17 17.68 -5.12 10.22
CA ARG A 17 18.17 -5.34 8.85
C ARG A 17 17.03 -5.18 7.86
N LYS A 18 17.33 -4.59 6.71
CA LYS A 18 16.38 -4.41 5.63
C LYS A 18 15.88 -5.75 5.08
N ILE A 19 14.60 -5.78 4.74
CA ILE A 19 13.92 -6.87 4.05
C ILE A 19 13.22 -6.31 2.80
N PRO A 20 12.99 -7.10 1.74
CA PRO A 20 12.15 -6.67 0.63
C PRO A 20 10.79 -6.18 1.15
N PHE A 21 10.25 -5.08 0.60
CA PHE A 21 8.95 -4.59 1.06
C PHE A 21 7.84 -5.62 0.82
N THR A 22 7.99 -6.42 -0.23
CA THR A 22 7.06 -7.51 -0.58
C THR A 22 6.96 -8.56 0.52
N THR A 23 8.01 -8.80 1.29
CA THR A 23 7.95 -9.69 2.46
C THR A 23 6.95 -9.16 3.50
N LEU A 24 6.93 -7.86 3.76
CA LEU A 24 5.92 -7.28 4.65
C LEU A 24 4.51 -7.37 4.05
N VAL A 25 4.36 -7.13 2.76
CA VAL A 25 3.06 -7.26 2.05
C VAL A 25 2.52 -8.70 2.16
N ARG A 26 3.39 -9.71 1.97
CA ARG A 26 3.00 -11.13 2.15
C ARG A 26 2.58 -11.44 3.58
N ALA A 27 3.30 -10.90 4.56
CA ALA A 27 2.93 -11.04 5.98
C ALA A 27 1.58 -10.39 6.32
N LEU A 28 1.20 -9.33 5.60
CA LEU A 28 -0.12 -8.69 5.72
C LEU A 28 -1.25 -9.51 5.07
N GLY A 29 -0.93 -10.63 4.39
CA GLY A 29 -1.90 -11.56 3.84
C GLY A 29 -2.04 -11.55 2.32
N PHE A 30 -1.23 -10.79 1.62
CA PHE A 30 -1.19 -10.73 0.15
C PHE A 30 0.00 -11.52 -0.37
N SER A 31 -0.16 -12.84 -0.44
CA SER A 31 0.95 -13.77 -0.66
C SER A 31 1.32 -13.99 -2.13
N GLY A 32 0.39 -13.74 -3.04
CA GLY A 32 0.57 -13.94 -4.47
C GLY A 32 1.36 -12.81 -5.13
N ASP A 33 2.19 -13.13 -6.12
CA ASP A 33 2.93 -12.13 -6.89
C ASP A 33 1.96 -11.24 -7.70
N ASP A 34 0.90 -11.85 -8.26
CA ASP A 34 -0.14 -11.15 -9.00
C ASP A 34 -0.94 -10.19 -8.10
N GLU A 35 -1.20 -10.56 -6.85
CA GLU A 35 -1.85 -9.68 -5.87
C GLU A 35 -0.99 -8.44 -5.58
N ILE A 36 0.32 -8.62 -5.44
CA ILE A 36 1.27 -7.52 -5.20
C ILE A 36 1.29 -6.58 -6.41
N VAL A 37 1.37 -7.13 -7.62
CA VAL A 37 1.33 -6.34 -8.86
C VAL A 37 -0.01 -5.62 -9.03
N ASP A 38 -1.13 -6.27 -8.69
CA ASP A 38 -2.46 -5.63 -8.74
C ASP A 38 -2.57 -4.44 -7.78
N ILE A 39 -2.00 -4.54 -6.58
CA ILE A 39 -2.02 -3.46 -5.60
C ILE A 39 -1.09 -2.30 -6.00
N PHE A 40 0.17 -2.59 -6.35
CA PHE A 40 1.20 -1.55 -6.51
C PHE A 40 1.47 -1.14 -7.96
N GLY A 41 0.94 -1.87 -8.92
CA GLY A 41 1.23 -1.69 -10.33
C GLY A 41 2.44 -2.50 -10.80
N ASP A 42 2.53 -2.62 -12.12
CA ASP A 42 3.55 -3.40 -12.82
C ASP A 42 4.75 -2.51 -13.18
N SER A 43 5.59 -2.22 -12.19
CA SER A 43 6.84 -1.49 -12.40
C SER A 43 8.06 -2.40 -12.27
N GLU A 44 9.17 -1.98 -12.88
CA GLU A 44 10.45 -2.69 -12.76
C GLU A 44 10.88 -2.83 -11.29
N LEU A 45 10.70 -1.77 -10.49
CA LEU A 45 11.01 -1.78 -9.06
C LEU A 45 10.20 -2.85 -8.30
N VAL A 46 8.91 -3.00 -8.61
CA VAL A 46 8.05 -4.02 -8.00
C VAL A 46 8.48 -5.41 -8.44
N ARG A 47 8.71 -5.63 -9.74
CA ARG A 47 9.15 -6.92 -10.28
C ARG A 47 10.50 -7.36 -9.71
N ASN A 48 11.50 -6.49 -9.72
CA ASN A 48 12.83 -6.79 -9.17
C ASN A 48 12.76 -7.14 -7.68
N THR A 49 11.86 -6.47 -6.95
CA THR A 49 11.67 -6.77 -5.52
C THR A 49 10.99 -8.11 -5.31
N ILE A 50 10.00 -8.45 -6.13
CA ILE A 50 9.35 -9.78 -6.10
C ILE A 50 10.37 -10.88 -6.39
N GLU A 51 11.23 -10.70 -7.40
CA GLU A 51 12.30 -11.67 -7.71
C GLU A 51 13.31 -11.82 -6.57
N LYS A 52 13.60 -10.74 -5.86
CA LYS A 52 14.49 -10.78 -4.69
C LYS A 52 13.86 -11.47 -3.50
N ASP A 53 12.55 -11.35 -3.36
CA ASP A 53 11.74 -11.96 -2.31
C ASP A 53 11.35 -13.40 -2.72
N ILE A 54 12.36 -14.23 -2.98
CA ILE A 54 12.13 -15.62 -3.38
C ILE A 54 11.89 -16.50 -2.15
N HIS A 55 10.71 -17.08 -2.07
CA HIS A 55 10.38 -18.11 -1.11
C HIS A 55 10.71 -19.51 -1.67
N LYS A 56 11.52 -20.24 -0.93
CA LYS A 56 12.06 -21.54 -1.38
C LYS A 56 11.03 -22.66 -1.38
N ASN A 57 9.94 -22.48 -0.68
CA ASN A 57 8.91 -23.51 -0.53
C ASN A 57 7.54 -23.00 -0.98
N PRO A 58 7.10 -23.31 -2.21
CA PRO A 58 5.80 -22.89 -2.71
C PRO A 58 4.61 -23.63 -2.06
N ALA A 59 4.83 -24.73 -1.36
CA ALA A 59 3.78 -25.51 -0.72
C ALA A 59 3.33 -24.92 0.62
N ASP A 60 4.22 -24.21 1.32
CA ASP A 60 3.88 -23.52 2.55
C ASP A 60 3.28 -22.16 2.23
N SER A 61 2.38 -21.70 3.08
CA SER A 61 1.83 -20.35 2.97
C SER A 61 2.97 -19.32 2.96
N ARG A 62 3.12 -18.60 1.87
CA ARG A 62 4.12 -17.53 1.75
C ARG A 62 3.94 -16.46 2.83
N THR A 63 2.73 -16.29 3.34
CA THR A 63 2.42 -15.43 4.48
C THR A 63 3.13 -15.90 5.74
N ASP A 64 3.06 -17.20 6.07
CA ASP A 64 3.73 -17.76 7.24
C ASP A 64 5.25 -17.66 7.14
N GLU A 65 5.82 -17.89 5.97
CA GLU A 65 7.26 -17.71 5.74
C GLU A 65 7.70 -16.27 5.94
N ALA A 66 6.95 -15.33 5.36
CA ALA A 66 7.18 -13.90 5.51
C ALA A 66 7.08 -13.45 6.98
N LEU A 67 6.07 -13.93 7.70
CA LEU A 67 5.92 -13.67 9.15
C LEU A 67 7.13 -14.16 9.94
N LYS A 68 7.59 -15.39 9.68
CA LYS A 68 8.76 -15.96 10.36
C LYS A 68 10.05 -15.22 10.00
N GLU A 69 10.21 -14.79 8.76
CA GLU A 69 11.37 -13.98 8.33
C GLU A 69 11.41 -12.65 9.09
N ILE A 70 10.29 -11.94 9.18
CA ILE A 70 10.19 -10.69 9.92
C ILE A 70 10.48 -10.92 11.42
N TYR A 71 9.92 -11.97 12.00
CA TYR A 71 10.18 -12.32 13.40
C TYR A 71 11.65 -12.52 13.67
N GLU A 72 12.36 -13.26 12.82
CA GLU A 72 13.80 -13.50 12.96
C GLU A 72 14.63 -12.21 12.90
N ARG A 73 14.17 -11.23 12.09
CA ARG A 73 14.82 -9.90 12.04
C ARG A 73 14.59 -9.09 13.31
N LEU A 74 13.39 -9.19 13.90
CA LEU A 74 13.03 -8.47 15.12
C LEU A 74 13.57 -9.11 16.39
N ARG A 75 13.67 -10.45 16.42
CA ARG A 75 14.09 -11.26 17.57
C ARG A 75 15.03 -12.39 17.15
N PRO A 76 16.27 -12.06 16.80
CA PRO A 76 17.26 -13.06 16.36
C PRO A 76 17.52 -14.10 17.47
N GLY A 77 17.54 -15.38 17.08
CA GLY A 77 17.84 -16.47 17.98
C GLY A 77 16.69 -17.00 18.83
N GLU A 78 15.51 -16.37 18.78
CA GLU A 78 14.32 -16.89 19.45
C GLU A 78 13.59 -17.92 18.57
N PRO A 79 12.93 -18.94 19.17
CA PRO A 79 12.08 -19.86 18.42
C PRO A 79 10.94 -19.12 17.71
N LYS A 80 10.79 -19.34 16.40
CA LYS A 80 9.80 -18.66 15.57
C LYS A 80 8.68 -19.60 15.16
N THR A 81 7.44 -19.22 15.47
CA THR A 81 6.22 -19.84 14.95
C THR A 81 5.42 -18.80 14.19
N ALA A 82 4.49 -19.24 13.34
CA ALA A 82 3.59 -18.31 12.63
C ALA A 82 2.78 -17.48 13.63
N ASP A 83 2.25 -18.11 14.67
CA ASP A 83 1.42 -17.42 15.68
C ASP A 83 2.20 -16.40 16.51
N SER A 84 3.42 -16.72 16.96
CA SER A 84 4.26 -15.76 17.68
C SER A 84 4.67 -14.60 16.79
N SER A 85 4.95 -14.87 15.54
CA SER A 85 5.31 -13.87 14.53
C SER A 85 4.14 -12.92 14.24
N ARG A 86 2.94 -13.47 14.07
CA ARG A 86 1.70 -12.70 13.87
C ARG A 86 1.44 -11.80 15.09
N SER A 87 1.48 -12.37 16.29
CA SER A 87 1.26 -11.61 17.52
C SER A 87 2.25 -10.46 17.71
N LEU A 88 3.51 -10.67 17.34
CA LEU A 88 4.53 -9.62 17.39
C LEU A 88 4.21 -8.48 16.42
N LEU A 89 3.82 -8.79 15.18
CA LEU A 89 3.47 -7.79 14.17
C LEU A 89 2.21 -7.00 14.55
N VAL A 90 1.17 -7.70 15.04
CA VAL A 90 -0.05 -7.05 15.56
C VAL A 90 0.31 -6.05 16.66
N ALA A 91 1.12 -6.47 17.62
CA ALA A 91 1.53 -5.61 18.72
C ALA A 91 2.36 -4.40 18.24
N ARG A 92 3.09 -4.51 17.14
CA ARG A 92 3.92 -3.42 16.61
C ARG A 92 3.13 -2.38 15.85
N PHE A 93 2.21 -2.80 15.00
CA PHE A 93 1.54 -1.91 14.04
C PHE A 93 0.08 -1.63 14.39
N PHE A 94 -0.63 -2.59 14.95
CA PHE A 94 -2.09 -2.57 15.03
C PHE A 94 -2.65 -2.48 16.46
N ASP A 95 -1.82 -2.50 17.50
CA ASP A 95 -2.27 -2.34 18.87
C ASP A 95 -2.15 -0.87 19.33
N PRO A 96 -3.27 -0.15 19.46
CA PRO A 96 -3.23 1.27 19.85
C PRO A 96 -2.70 1.50 21.27
N ARG A 97 -2.67 0.45 22.13
CA ARG A 97 -2.05 0.54 23.46
C ARG A 97 -0.54 0.66 23.39
N ARG A 98 0.06 0.22 22.28
CA ARG A 98 1.50 0.29 22.05
C ARG A 98 1.91 1.39 21.08
N TYR A 99 1.09 1.64 20.08
CA TYR A 99 1.30 2.70 19.10
C TYR A 99 -0.02 3.37 18.78
N ASP A 100 -0.26 4.48 19.41
CA ASP A 100 -1.47 5.29 19.26
C ASP A 100 -1.20 6.51 18.42
N LEU A 101 -1.84 6.61 17.28
CA LEU A 101 -1.74 7.78 16.41
C LEU A 101 -2.35 9.04 17.05
N ALA A 102 -3.29 8.87 17.97
CA ALA A 102 -4.20 9.92 18.42
C ALA A 102 -4.93 10.60 17.22
N ALA A 103 -5.80 11.54 17.48
CA ALA A 103 -6.54 12.24 16.41
C ALA A 103 -5.61 13.01 15.46
N VAL A 104 -4.57 13.64 16.01
CA VAL A 104 -3.60 14.41 15.22
C VAL A 104 -2.78 13.52 14.29
N GLY A 105 -2.34 12.38 14.77
CA GLY A 105 -1.60 11.40 13.95
C GLY A 105 -2.49 10.83 12.85
N ARG A 106 -3.72 10.42 13.18
CA ARG A 106 -4.70 9.93 12.19
C ARG A 106 -4.97 10.98 11.12
N TYR A 107 -5.18 12.22 11.52
CA TYR A 107 -5.36 13.33 10.57
C TYR A 107 -4.15 13.48 9.63
N LYS A 108 -2.93 13.44 10.14
CA LYS A 108 -1.71 13.57 9.32
C LYS A 108 -1.56 12.42 8.34
N VAL A 109 -1.81 11.18 8.78
CA VAL A 109 -1.76 9.99 7.93
C VAL A 109 -2.82 10.09 6.82
N ASN A 110 -4.06 10.40 7.17
CA ASN A 110 -5.14 10.56 6.21
C ASN A 110 -4.84 11.68 5.20
N LYS A 111 -4.35 12.83 5.67
CA LYS A 111 -3.99 13.96 4.80
C LYS A 111 -2.93 13.58 3.77
N LYS A 112 -1.94 12.78 4.16
CA LYS A 112 -0.87 12.32 3.28
C LYS A 112 -1.36 11.24 2.29
N LEU A 113 -2.14 10.29 2.76
CA LEU A 113 -2.54 9.09 2.01
C LEU A 113 -3.92 9.20 1.37
N ASN A 114 -4.62 10.30 1.56
CA ASN A 114 -5.91 10.55 0.93
C ASN A 114 -5.76 10.65 -0.58
N ILE A 115 -6.66 10.00 -1.31
CA ILE A 115 -6.59 9.93 -2.76
C ILE A 115 -6.69 11.30 -3.44
N LYS A 116 -7.44 12.24 -2.90
CA LYS A 116 -7.53 13.60 -3.45
C LYS A 116 -6.16 14.30 -3.45
N THR A 117 -5.41 14.16 -2.36
CA THR A 117 -4.05 14.70 -2.25
C THR A 117 -3.10 14.01 -3.21
N ARG A 118 -3.24 12.68 -3.35
CA ARG A 118 -2.39 11.87 -4.19
C ARG A 118 -2.60 12.12 -5.69
N LEU A 119 -3.84 12.43 -6.10
CA LEU A 119 -4.20 12.69 -7.49
C LEU A 119 -3.88 14.12 -7.95
N LEU A 120 -3.76 15.07 -7.04
CA LEU A 120 -3.57 16.48 -7.39
C LEU A 120 -2.32 16.68 -8.27
N GLY A 121 -2.53 17.25 -9.46
CA GLY A 121 -1.49 17.51 -10.45
C GLY A 121 -1.09 16.30 -11.30
N GLN A 122 -1.75 15.15 -11.12
CA GLN A 122 -1.51 13.96 -11.95
C GLN A 122 -2.44 13.96 -13.16
N THR A 123 -2.04 13.29 -14.24
CA THR A 123 -2.86 13.06 -15.44
C THR A 123 -3.47 11.67 -15.37
N ILE A 124 -4.78 11.56 -15.44
CA ILE A 124 -5.50 10.29 -15.41
C ILE A 124 -5.21 9.48 -16.68
N ALA A 125 -4.87 8.20 -16.50
CA ALA A 125 -4.57 7.29 -17.61
C ALA A 125 -5.80 6.54 -18.15
N GLU A 126 -6.85 6.43 -17.36
CA GLU A 126 -8.11 5.74 -17.71
C GLU A 126 -9.30 6.62 -17.37
N ASN A 127 -10.41 6.44 -18.10
CA ASN A 127 -11.64 7.15 -17.78
C ASN A 127 -12.10 6.81 -16.35
N LEU A 128 -12.46 7.83 -15.59
CA LEU A 128 -13.12 7.65 -14.30
C LEU A 128 -14.63 7.58 -14.52
N VAL A 129 -15.21 6.45 -14.16
CA VAL A 129 -16.61 6.13 -14.44
C VAL A 129 -17.36 6.00 -13.14
N ASP A 130 -18.53 6.63 -13.05
CA ASP A 130 -19.44 6.43 -11.94
C ASP A 130 -19.86 4.95 -11.88
N PRO A 131 -19.62 4.24 -10.78
CA PRO A 131 -19.90 2.82 -10.66
C PRO A 131 -21.40 2.48 -10.67
N GLU A 132 -22.28 3.45 -10.37
CA GLU A 132 -23.73 3.24 -10.33
C GLU A 132 -24.40 3.54 -11.68
N THR A 133 -23.98 4.63 -12.33
CA THR A 133 -24.64 5.11 -13.55
C THR A 133 -23.89 4.75 -14.83
N GLY A 134 -22.60 4.44 -14.74
CA GLY A 134 -21.75 4.22 -15.91
C GLY A 134 -21.34 5.52 -16.64
N GLU A 135 -21.67 6.69 -16.10
CA GLU A 135 -21.28 7.98 -16.65
C GLU A 135 -19.78 8.23 -16.52
N ILE A 136 -19.16 8.79 -17.56
CA ILE A 136 -17.76 9.21 -17.50
C ILE A 136 -17.68 10.54 -16.75
N LEU A 137 -17.10 10.49 -15.54
CA LEU A 137 -16.90 11.67 -14.69
C LEU A 137 -15.68 12.47 -15.10
N VAL A 138 -14.61 11.79 -15.49
CA VAL A 138 -13.34 12.38 -15.95
C VAL A 138 -12.80 11.52 -17.10
N GLU A 139 -12.46 12.13 -18.22
CA GLU A 139 -11.86 11.42 -19.34
C GLU A 139 -10.35 11.17 -19.12
N ALA A 140 -9.86 10.06 -19.67
CA ALA A 140 -8.43 9.78 -19.73
C ALA A 140 -7.67 10.94 -20.38
N GLY A 141 -6.48 11.23 -19.89
CA GLY A 141 -5.67 12.37 -20.35
C GLY A 141 -5.98 13.70 -19.66
N THR A 142 -6.96 13.75 -18.76
CA THR A 142 -7.30 14.94 -17.99
C THR A 142 -6.31 15.13 -16.83
N GLU A 143 -5.80 16.36 -16.66
CA GLU A 143 -5.03 16.74 -15.49
C GLU A 143 -5.97 16.93 -14.28
N MET A 144 -5.63 16.31 -13.17
CA MET A 144 -6.38 16.39 -11.92
C MET A 144 -6.03 17.68 -11.18
N THR A 145 -6.58 18.78 -11.66
CA THR A 145 -6.51 20.07 -10.99
C THR A 145 -7.42 20.08 -9.74
N ARG A 146 -7.27 21.09 -8.89
CA ARG A 146 -8.13 21.25 -7.72
C ARG A 146 -9.61 21.32 -8.12
N ASP A 147 -9.93 22.07 -9.17
CA ASP A 147 -11.31 22.24 -9.63
C ASP A 147 -11.91 20.92 -10.13
N VAL A 148 -11.12 20.10 -10.84
CA VAL A 148 -11.56 18.76 -11.28
C VAL A 148 -11.79 17.86 -10.06
N ILE A 149 -10.86 17.84 -9.10
CA ILE A 149 -10.99 17.03 -7.86
C ILE A 149 -12.23 17.47 -7.08
N ASP A 150 -12.46 18.77 -6.91
CA ASP A 150 -13.61 19.29 -6.19
C ASP A 150 -14.93 18.95 -6.90
N SER A 151 -14.96 18.92 -8.23
CA SER A 151 -16.14 18.55 -9.03
C SER A 151 -16.59 17.11 -8.86
N ILE A 152 -15.67 16.19 -8.50
CA ILE A 152 -15.95 14.76 -8.28
C ILE A 152 -15.69 14.34 -6.82
N ALA A 153 -15.62 15.31 -5.90
CA ALA A 153 -15.21 15.05 -4.51
C ALA A 153 -16.10 14.04 -3.80
N GLU A 154 -17.41 14.06 -4.02
CA GLU A 154 -18.35 13.11 -3.43
C GLU A 154 -18.09 11.69 -3.92
N HIS A 155 -17.78 11.51 -5.19
CA HIS A 155 -17.40 10.21 -5.75
C HIS A 155 -16.06 9.72 -5.20
N LEU A 156 -15.07 10.60 -5.01
CA LEU A 156 -13.77 10.25 -4.42
C LEU A 156 -13.88 9.88 -2.94
N ASP A 157 -14.80 10.49 -2.20
CA ASP A 157 -15.10 10.14 -0.81
C ASP A 157 -15.98 8.88 -0.72
N GLY A 158 -16.74 8.59 -1.76
CA GLY A 158 -17.62 7.44 -1.91
C GLY A 158 -16.90 6.18 -2.44
N ASP A 159 -17.51 5.58 -3.46
CA ASP A 159 -17.10 4.26 -3.96
C ASP A 159 -16.25 4.28 -5.25
N LEU A 160 -15.96 5.46 -5.79
CA LEU A 160 -15.18 5.56 -7.01
C LEU A 160 -13.80 4.91 -6.84
N ASN A 161 -13.51 3.94 -7.71
CA ASN A 161 -12.26 3.17 -7.72
C ASN A 161 -11.87 2.55 -6.36
N LYS A 162 -12.86 2.21 -5.56
CA LYS A 162 -12.70 1.50 -4.31
C LYS A 162 -12.61 -0.01 -4.56
N PHE A 163 -11.57 -0.61 -4.03
CA PHE A 163 -11.34 -2.05 -4.12
C PHE A 163 -11.26 -2.66 -2.73
N VAL A 164 -11.92 -3.80 -2.55
CA VAL A 164 -11.87 -4.56 -1.30
C VAL A 164 -11.03 -5.79 -1.54
N TYR A 165 -9.97 -5.90 -0.77
CA TYR A 165 -9.08 -7.07 -0.75
C TYR A 165 -9.35 -7.88 0.51
N THR A 166 -9.42 -9.19 0.37
CA THR A 166 -9.53 -10.11 1.50
C THR A 166 -8.18 -10.79 1.70
N PRO A 167 -7.47 -10.44 2.79
CA PRO A 167 -6.24 -11.14 3.14
C PRO A 167 -6.51 -12.63 3.36
N ASN A 168 -5.49 -13.46 3.22
CA ASN A 168 -5.64 -14.88 3.50
C ASN A 168 -5.78 -15.15 5.01
N ASP A 169 -6.20 -16.36 5.37
CA ASP A 169 -6.46 -16.77 6.77
C ASP A 169 -5.22 -16.74 7.68
N TYR A 170 -4.03 -16.67 7.10
CA TYR A 170 -2.76 -16.61 7.82
C TYR A 170 -2.28 -15.17 8.04
N ALA A 171 -3.00 -14.19 7.53
CA ALA A 171 -2.64 -12.78 7.63
C ALA A 171 -2.55 -12.28 9.10
N VAL A 172 -1.79 -11.22 9.27
CA VAL A 172 -1.69 -10.50 10.55
C VAL A 172 -3.06 -9.97 10.98
N VAL A 173 -3.81 -9.45 10.03
CA VAL A 173 -5.20 -8.98 10.20
C VAL A 173 -6.04 -9.62 9.10
N THR A 174 -7.13 -10.26 9.48
CA THR A 174 -8.03 -10.98 8.56
C THR A 174 -9.21 -10.14 8.08
N GLU A 175 -9.34 -8.91 8.57
CA GLU A 175 -10.41 -8.01 8.16
C GLU A 175 -10.21 -7.55 6.71
N PRO A 176 -11.30 -7.35 5.94
CA PRO A 176 -11.22 -6.82 4.59
C PRO A 176 -10.48 -5.49 4.54
N VAL A 177 -9.60 -5.33 3.57
CA VAL A 177 -8.79 -4.13 3.35
C VAL A 177 -9.39 -3.33 2.20
N VAL A 178 -9.79 -2.09 2.48
CA VAL A 178 -10.37 -1.20 1.48
C VAL A 178 -9.31 -0.21 1.02
N LEU A 179 -9.05 -0.20 -0.28
CA LEU A 179 -8.13 0.71 -0.95
C LEU A 179 -8.82 1.45 -2.09
N GLN A 180 -8.33 2.62 -2.44
CA GLN A 180 -8.67 3.29 -3.68
C GLN A 180 -7.47 3.25 -4.61
N LYS A 181 -7.66 2.79 -5.86
CA LYS A 181 -6.61 2.70 -6.87
C LYS A 181 -6.95 3.54 -8.09
N PHE A 182 -5.98 4.28 -8.56
CA PHE A 182 -6.08 5.07 -9.78
C PHE A 182 -4.85 4.85 -10.64
N LYS A 183 -5.04 4.84 -11.94
CA LYS A 183 -3.95 4.81 -12.90
C LYS A 183 -3.73 6.20 -13.46
N VAL A 184 -2.49 6.65 -13.36
CA VAL A 184 -2.06 7.96 -13.87
C VAL A 184 -0.90 7.79 -14.85
N VAL A 185 -0.70 8.76 -15.70
CA VAL A 185 0.43 8.80 -16.63
C VAL A 185 1.68 9.19 -15.85
N ALA A 186 2.79 8.50 -16.06
CA ALA A 186 4.05 8.84 -15.44
C ALA A 186 4.51 10.25 -15.88
N PRO A 187 4.97 11.12 -14.95
CA PRO A 187 5.33 12.50 -15.30
C PRO A 187 6.41 12.64 -16.37
N ASN A 188 7.33 11.67 -16.42
CA ASN A 188 8.49 11.71 -17.31
C ASN A 188 8.38 10.77 -18.53
N ASP A 189 7.30 10.01 -18.63
CA ASP A 189 7.09 9.04 -19.70
C ASP A 189 5.59 8.91 -20.00
N PRO A 190 5.10 9.53 -21.10
CA PRO A 190 3.68 9.54 -21.43
C PRO A 190 3.11 8.17 -21.81
N ASP A 191 3.97 7.22 -22.14
CA ASP A 191 3.55 5.85 -22.51
C ASP A 191 3.51 4.91 -21.29
N ARG A 192 3.98 5.38 -20.11
CA ARG A 192 4.00 4.59 -18.90
C ARG A 192 2.87 4.97 -17.93
N VAL A 193 2.22 3.95 -17.39
CA VAL A 193 1.14 4.09 -16.42
C VAL A 193 1.65 3.71 -15.04
N VAL A 194 1.31 4.54 -14.05
CA VAL A 194 1.66 4.35 -12.64
C VAL A 194 0.38 4.17 -11.83
N THR A 195 0.37 3.19 -10.93
CA THR A 195 -0.74 2.97 -10.00
C THR A 195 -0.53 3.78 -8.74
N ILE A 196 -1.54 4.57 -8.37
CA ILE A 196 -1.61 5.32 -7.11
C ILE A 196 -2.62 4.62 -6.20
N VAL A 197 -2.22 4.38 -4.95
CA VAL A 197 -3.08 3.77 -3.93
C VAL A 197 -3.31 4.75 -2.78
N GLY A 198 -4.57 4.95 -2.43
CA GLY A 198 -4.99 5.68 -1.23
C GLY A 198 -5.53 4.75 -0.15
N ASN A 199 -5.50 5.20 1.09
CA ASN A 199 -5.91 4.42 2.27
C ASN A 199 -7.43 4.39 2.51
N ALA A 200 -8.24 4.88 1.56
CA ALA A 200 -9.70 5.04 1.69
C ALA A 200 -10.15 5.86 2.92
N ASN A 201 -9.26 6.70 3.46
CA ASN A 201 -9.54 7.69 4.47
C ASN A 201 -10.27 7.14 5.71
N PRO A 202 -9.65 6.28 6.53
CA PRO A 202 -10.27 5.74 7.73
C PRO A 202 -10.85 6.82 8.64
N ASP A 203 -11.89 6.47 9.42
CA ASP A 203 -12.53 7.38 10.39
C ASP A 203 -11.50 7.96 11.37
N ASP A 204 -11.68 9.20 11.76
CA ASP A 204 -10.79 9.94 12.68
C ASP A 204 -10.65 9.29 14.06
N LYS A 205 -11.60 8.41 14.42
CA LYS A 205 -11.56 7.64 15.68
C LYS A 205 -10.65 6.41 15.61
N VAL A 206 -10.21 6.01 14.41
CA VAL A 206 -9.30 4.89 14.23
C VAL A 206 -7.89 5.29 14.67
N ARG A 207 -7.49 4.85 15.85
CA ARG A 207 -6.25 5.26 16.53
C ARG A 207 -5.05 4.40 16.20
N ALA A 208 -5.24 3.18 15.72
CA ALA A 208 -4.18 2.32 15.25
C ALA A 208 -3.91 2.52 13.76
N LEU A 209 -2.73 2.13 13.29
CA LEU A 209 -2.49 1.96 11.87
C LEU A 209 -3.40 0.85 11.33
N THR A 210 -3.81 0.99 10.07
CA THR A 210 -4.53 -0.04 9.34
C THR A 210 -3.64 -0.69 8.29
N THR A 211 -4.01 -1.86 7.81
CA THR A 211 -3.32 -2.48 6.67
C THR A 211 -3.36 -1.56 5.44
N ALA A 212 -4.48 -0.89 5.21
CA ALA A 212 -4.61 0.09 4.12
C ALA A 212 -3.63 1.26 4.26
N ASP A 213 -3.38 1.77 5.46
CA ASP A 213 -2.38 2.80 5.70
C ASP A 213 -0.98 2.33 5.28
N ILE A 214 -0.60 1.12 5.65
CA ILE A 214 0.72 0.56 5.34
C ILE A 214 0.88 0.37 3.82
N LEU A 215 -0.11 -0.21 3.15
CA LEU A 215 -0.08 -0.41 1.71
C LEU A 215 -0.05 0.91 0.94
N ALA A 216 -0.84 1.89 1.37
CA ALA A 216 -0.87 3.22 0.76
C ALA A 216 0.45 3.98 0.96
N GLU A 217 1.09 3.85 2.13
CA GLU A 217 2.42 4.44 2.38
C GLU A 217 3.51 3.78 1.52
N MET A 218 3.45 2.47 1.33
CA MET A 218 4.35 1.77 0.39
C MET A 218 4.15 2.25 -1.04
N SER A 219 2.89 2.39 -1.49
CA SER A 219 2.58 2.95 -2.80
C SER A 219 3.12 4.38 -2.93
N TYR A 220 2.95 5.21 -1.90
CA TYR A 220 3.51 6.56 -1.88
C TYR A 220 5.02 6.56 -2.13
N PHE A 221 5.74 5.71 -1.40
CA PHE A 221 7.18 5.56 -1.56
C PHE A 221 7.58 5.10 -2.97
N LEU A 222 6.91 4.07 -3.50
CA LEU A 222 7.17 3.57 -4.86
C LEU A 222 6.89 4.65 -5.92
N ASN A 223 5.85 5.45 -5.72
CA ASN A 223 5.51 6.54 -6.63
C ASN A 223 6.53 7.69 -6.61
N LEU A 224 7.27 7.90 -5.53
CA LEU A 224 8.37 8.88 -5.50
C LEU A 224 9.45 8.55 -6.54
N ALA A 225 9.74 7.27 -6.76
CA ALA A 225 10.66 6.82 -7.79
C ALA A 225 10.17 7.17 -9.23
N GLU A 226 8.87 7.33 -9.38
CA GLU A 226 8.20 7.71 -10.63
C GLU A 226 8.02 9.23 -10.79
N GLY A 227 8.54 10.02 -9.85
CA GLY A 227 8.37 11.47 -9.83
C GLY A 227 7.00 11.94 -9.31
N ILE A 228 6.23 11.06 -8.67
CA ILE A 228 4.91 11.36 -8.12
C ILE A 228 5.02 11.49 -6.60
N GLY A 229 4.56 12.62 -6.08
CA GLY A 229 4.65 12.93 -4.65
C GLY A 229 5.81 13.87 -4.31
N LYS A 230 5.96 14.15 -3.03
CA LYS A 230 7.03 14.99 -2.48
C LYS A 230 7.65 14.31 -1.28
N VAL A 231 8.95 14.43 -1.16
CA VAL A 231 9.65 14.08 0.07
C VAL A 231 9.50 15.25 1.02
N ASP A 232 8.84 15.04 2.17
CA ASP A 232 8.70 16.03 3.25
C ASP A 232 9.96 16.03 4.13
#